data_7fb2dce063c179374d2c39aa12ae10a6
#
_entry.id   7fb2dce063c179374d2c39aa12ae10a6
#
_cell.length_a   1.000
_cell.length_b   1.000
_cell.length_c   1.000
_cell.angle_alpha   90.00
_cell.angle_beta   90.00
_cell.angle_gamma   90.00
#
_symmetry.space_group_name_H-M   'P 1'
#
loop_
_entity.id
_entity.type
_entity.pdbx_description
1 polymer ?
#
loop_
_entity_poly.entity_id
_entity_poly.type
_entity_poly.pdbx_seq_one_letter_code
_entity_poly.pdbx_strand_id
1 'polypeptide(L)'
;MAVQASLGKNFIMNILLAASSLIFPVITYPYVSRILLPDGTGRVAFAVSVVSYFTMTASLGIPTYGIRACAGVRDDKKELSQTVQEIFLINAAMTLLVCLVFAFCLAFVPKFQDDRALFLVCGISLLFNLVGMEWLYKALEQY
;
A
#
# COMPACT_ATOMS: atom_id res chain seq x y z
N MET A 1 -7.26 -33.37 8.69
CA MET A 1 -5.95 -33.45 7.99
C MET A 1 -5.72 -32.32 6.98
N ALA A 2 -6.75 -31.74 6.35
CA ALA A 2 -6.59 -30.64 5.39
C ALA A 2 -6.09 -29.31 6.00
N VAL A 3 -6.41 -29.01 7.25
CA VAL A 3 -6.04 -27.75 7.93
C VAL A 3 -4.54 -27.66 8.20
N GLN A 4 -3.89 -28.77 8.55
CA GLN A 4 -2.42 -28.76 8.81
C GLN A 4 -1.59 -28.59 7.53
N ALA A 5 -2.03 -29.13 6.41
CA ALA A 5 -1.37 -28.95 5.12
C ALA A 5 -1.47 -27.49 4.63
N SER A 6 -2.58 -26.81 4.96
CA SER A 6 -2.78 -25.38 4.68
C SER A 6 -1.84 -24.49 5.51
N LEU A 7 -1.66 -24.74 6.80
CA LEU A 7 -0.78 -23.98 7.68
C LEU A 7 0.69 -24.03 7.24
N GLY A 8 1.20 -25.22 6.90
CA GLY A 8 2.57 -25.38 6.42
C GLY A 8 2.82 -24.67 5.08
N LYS A 9 1.87 -24.76 4.16
CA LYS A 9 1.92 -24.08 2.86
C LYS A 9 1.90 -22.56 3.04
N ASN A 10 1.00 -22.04 3.87
CA ASN A 10 0.89 -20.61 4.15
C ASN A 10 2.16 -20.07 4.85
N PHE A 11 2.75 -20.85 5.76
CA PHE A 11 4.02 -20.49 6.41
C PHE A 11 5.17 -20.38 5.41
N ILE A 12 5.32 -21.35 4.51
CA ILE A 12 6.35 -21.34 3.46
C ILE A 12 6.13 -20.16 2.50
N MET A 13 4.88 -19.90 2.09
CA MET A 13 4.56 -18.75 1.22
C MET A 13 4.90 -17.42 1.89
N ASN A 14 4.62 -17.27 3.18
CA ASN A 14 4.99 -16.07 3.94
C ASN A 14 6.51 -15.89 4.05
N ILE A 15 7.26 -16.98 4.24
CA ILE A 15 8.73 -16.93 4.24
C ILE A 15 9.25 -16.52 2.87
N LEU A 16 8.72 -17.09 1.79
CA LEU A 16 9.13 -16.74 0.42
C LEU A 16 8.82 -15.27 0.10
N LEU A 17 7.65 -14.77 0.49
CA LEU A 17 7.28 -13.37 0.35
C LEU A 17 8.23 -12.45 1.15
N ALA A 18 8.48 -12.77 2.40
CA ALA A 18 9.40 -12.00 3.24
C ALA A 18 10.84 -12.05 2.69
N ALA A 19 11.31 -13.20 2.26
CA ALA A 19 12.65 -13.34 1.68
C ALA A 19 12.77 -12.56 0.36
N SER A 20 11.78 -12.63 -0.53
CA SER A 20 11.80 -11.88 -1.79
C SER A 20 11.76 -10.36 -1.56
N SER A 21 11.00 -9.89 -0.58
CA SER A 21 10.90 -8.47 -0.24
C SER A 21 12.22 -7.90 0.32
N LEU A 22 13.08 -8.75 0.90
CA LEU A 22 14.41 -8.35 1.36
C LEU A 22 15.47 -8.50 0.27
N ILE A 23 15.48 -9.62 -0.46
CA ILE A 23 16.51 -9.95 -1.45
C ILE A 23 16.43 -8.98 -2.65
N PHE A 24 15.22 -8.69 -3.11
CA PHE A 24 15.03 -7.83 -4.29
C PHE A 24 15.63 -6.42 -4.10
N PRO A 25 15.35 -5.67 -3.03
CA PRO A 25 16.00 -4.38 -2.79
C PRO A 25 17.52 -4.47 -2.61
N VAL A 26 18.03 -5.52 -1.95
CA VAL A 26 19.46 -5.71 -1.72
C VAL A 26 20.24 -5.85 -3.04
N ILE A 27 19.66 -6.52 -4.03
CA ILE A 27 20.27 -6.66 -5.35
C ILE A 27 20.07 -5.40 -6.20
N THR A 28 18.85 -4.83 -6.16
CA THR A 28 18.46 -3.73 -7.06
C THR A 28 19.06 -2.40 -6.62
N TYR A 29 19.12 -2.13 -5.32
CA TYR A 29 19.57 -0.84 -4.78
C TYR A 29 21.01 -0.46 -5.16
N PRO A 30 22.02 -1.34 -5.05
CA PRO A 30 23.38 -1.03 -5.46
C PRO A 30 23.51 -0.74 -6.98
N TYR A 31 22.72 -1.43 -7.79
CA TYR A 31 22.67 -1.19 -9.24
C TYR A 31 22.07 0.17 -9.56
N VAL A 32 20.89 0.44 -9.01
CA VAL A 32 20.17 1.71 -9.22
C VAL A 32 20.99 2.91 -8.72
N SER A 33 21.59 2.82 -7.53
CA SER A 33 22.37 3.91 -6.95
C SER A 33 23.64 4.26 -7.75
N ARG A 34 24.23 3.29 -8.46
CA ARG A 34 25.36 3.54 -9.36
C ARG A 34 24.97 4.31 -10.63
N ILE A 35 23.73 4.09 -11.11
CA ILE A 35 23.23 4.76 -12.33
C ILE A 35 22.68 6.15 -12.00
N LEU A 36 21.89 6.27 -10.94
CA LEU A 36 21.25 7.54 -10.60
C LEU A 36 22.17 8.53 -9.90
N LEU A 37 23.31 8.08 -9.40
CA LEU A 37 24.19 8.86 -8.54
C LEU A 37 23.50 9.32 -7.23
N PRO A 38 24.21 9.92 -6.27
CA PRO A 38 23.61 10.33 -5.00
C PRO A 38 22.47 11.34 -5.15
N ASP A 39 22.56 12.26 -6.09
CA ASP A 39 21.54 13.29 -6.33
C ASP A 39 20.21 12.66 -6.82
N GLY A 40 20.28 11.83 -7.86
CA GLY A 40 19.08 11.15 -8.37
C GLY A 40 18.44 10.19 -7.35
N THR A 41 19.27 9.45 -6.61
CA THR A 41 18.78 8.58 -5.53
C THR A 41 18.09 9.39 -4.43
N GLY A 42 18.63 10.57 -4.08
CA GLY A 42 18.06 11.48 -3.11
C GLY A 42 16.69 12.02 -3.55
N ARG A 43 16.55 12.42 -4.83
CA ARG A 43 15.26 12.88 -5.39
C ARG A 43 14.19 11.79 -5.35
N VAL A 44 14.55 10.57 -5.76
CA VAL A 44 13.63 9.43 -5.68
C VAL A 44 13.22 9.13 -4.24
N ALA A 45 14.18 9.06 -3.32
CA ALA A 45 13.91 8.81 -1.90
C ALA A 45 13.00 9.88 -1.30
N PHE A 46 13.20 11.15 -1.66
CA PHE A 46 12.35 12.26 -1.23
C PHE A 46 10.92 12.11 -1.75
N ALA A 47 10.75 11.86 -3.06
CA ALA A 47 9.43 11.68 -3.66
C ALA A 47 8.67 10.50 -3.04
N VAL A 48 9.34 9.35 -2.89
CA VAL A 48 8.76 8.16 -2.24
C VAL A 48 8.36 8.44 -0.79
N SER A 49 9.20 9.14 -0.03
CA SER A 49 8.89 9.51 1.36
C SER A 49 7.66 10.39 1.45
N VAL A 50 7.57 11.44 0.63
CA VAL A 50 6.41 12.34 0.59
C VAL A 50 5.14 11.55 0.25
N VAL A 51 5.16 10.74 -0.82
CA VAL A 51 4.00 9.95 -1.23
C VAL A 51 3.61 8.94 -0.14
N SER A 52 4.59 8.36 0.58
CA SER A 52 4.31 7.46 1.70
C SER A 52 3.55 8.13 2.84
N TYR A 53 3.85 9.39 3.16
CA TYR A 53 3.06 10.15 4.15
C TYR A 53 1.61 10.36 3.68
N PHE A 54 1.40 10.69 2.41
CA PHE A 54 0.06 10.79 1.84
C PHE A 54 -0.68 9.45 1.87
N THR A 55 -0.01 8.35 1.53
CA THR A 55 -0.57 6.99 1.59
C THR A 55 -0.95 6.61 3.01
N MET A 56 -0.09 6.89 3.99
CA MET A 56 -0.37 6.65 5.41
C MET A 56 -1.60 7.43 5.88
N THR A 57 -1.71 8.70 5.47
CA THR A 57 -2.86 9.55 5.77
C THR A 57 -4.12 9.04 5.09
N ALA A 58 -4.05 8.58 3.83
CA ALA A 58 -5.19 8.01 3.13
C ALA A 58 -5.71 6.73 3.81
N SER A 59 -4.81 5.91 4.34
CA SER A 59 -5.16 4.64 4.99
C SER A 59 -5.80 4.81 6.36
N LEU A 60 -5.46 5.85 7.16
CA LEU A 60 -6.03 6.22 8.48
C LEU A 60 -6.39 5.05 9.41
N GLY A 61 -5.56 3.99 9.43
CA GLY A 61 -5.84 2.82 10.27
C GLY A 61 -6.92 1.88 9.73
N ILE A 62 -7.47 2.16 8.55
CA ILE A 62 -8.47 1.32 7.86
C ILE A 62 -8.03 -0.15 7.76
N PRO A 63 -6.76 -0.49 7.42
CA PRO A 63 -6.34 -1.88 7.38
C PRO A 63 -6.52 -2.60 8.71
N THR A 64 -6.16 -1.96 9.82
CA THR A 64 -6.27 -2.58 11.16
C THR A 64 -7.73 -2.73 11.59
N TYR A 65 -8.54 -1.71 11.34
CA TYR A 65 -9.98 -1.76 11.61
C TYR A 65 -10.68 -2.78 10.73
N GLY A 66 -10.39 -2.78 9.42
CA GLY A 66 -10.98 -3.68 8.45
C GLY A 66 -10.73 -5.16 8.76
N ILE A 67 -9.50 -5.51 9.16
CA ILE A 67 -9.18 -6.87 9.58
C ILE A 67 -10.05 -7.31 10.77
N ARG A 68 -10.18 -6.46 11.79
CA ARG A 68 -10.99 -6.78 12.99
C ARG A 68 -12.48 -6.87 12.69
N ALA A 69 -13.02 -5.89 11.93
CA ALA A 69 -14.43 -5.85 11.59
C ALA A 69 -14.84 -7.04 10.73
N CYS A 70 -14.08 -7.35 9.67
CA CYS A 70 -14.38 -8.46 8.78
C CYS A 70 -14.16 -9.83 9.43
N ALA A 71 -13.17 -9.97 10.32
CA ALA A 71 -12.96 -11.20 11.07
C ALA A 71 -14.15 -11.54 12.01
N GLY A 72 -14.79 -10.51 12.57
CA GLY A 72 -15.95 -10.68 13.45
C GLY A 72 -17.24 -11.16 12.75
N VAL A 73 -17.38 -10.83 11.46
CA VAL A 73 -18.59 -11.16 10.65
C VAL A 73 -18.31 -12.17 9.53
N ARG A 74 -17.19 -12.86 9.59
CA ARG A 74 -16.67 -13.72 8.54
C ARG A 74 -17.60 -14.89 8.18
N ASP A 75 -18.41 -15.36 9.14
CA ASP A 75 -19.31 -16.50 8.97
C ASP A 75 -20.64 -16.11 8.29
N ASP A 76 -21.01 -14.82 8.30
CA ASP A 76 -22.18 -14.30 7.60
C ASP A 76 -21.77 -13.52 6.35
N LYS A 77 -21.98 -14.13 5.18
CA LYS A 77 -21.64 -13.54 3.88
C LYS A 77 -22.33 -12.21 3.60
N LYS A 78 -23.53 -12.01 4.14
CA LYS A 78 -24.29 -10.78 3.90
C LYS A 78 -23.74 -9.64 4.74
N GLU A 79 -23.51 -9.86 6.02
CA GLU A 79 -22.91 -8.87 6.92
C GLU A 79 -21.47 -8.55 6.51
N LEU A 80 -20.69 -9.56 6.11
CA LEU A 80 -19.35 -9.38 5.61
C LEU A 80 -19.34 -8.46 4.37
N SER A 81 -20.22 -8.71 3.40
CA SER A 81 -20.30 -7.89 2.18
C SER A 81 -20.66 -6.44 2.49
N GLN A 82 -21.58 -6.19 3.41
CA GLN A 82 -21.95 -4.84 3.83
C GLN A 82 -20.80 -4.14 4.52
N THR A 83 -20.16 -4.80 5.48
CA THR A 83 -19.00 -4.25 6.21
C THR A 83 -17.85 -3.90 5.26
N VAL A 84 -17.55 -4.77 4.29
CA VAL A 84 -16.51 -4.51 3.27
C VAL A 84 -16.87 -3.30 2.42
N GLN A 85 -18.12 -3.16 1.98
CA GLN A 85 -18.56 -2.02 1.17
C GLN A 85 -18.47 -0.70 1.94
N GLU A 86 -18.87 -0.68 3.21
CA GLU A 86 -18.78 0.51 4.06
C GLU A 86 -17.32 0.95 4.26
N ILE A 87 -16.44 0.01 4.60
CA ILE A 87 -15.01 0.29 4.79
C ILE A 87 -14.38 0.77 3.48
N PHE A 88 -14.71 0.12 2.36
CA PHE A 88 -14.21 0.53 1.05
C PHE A 88 -14.67 1.94 0.67
N LEU A 89 -15.92 2.29 0.92
CA LEU A 89 -16.45 3.62 0.62
C LEU A 89 -15.73 4.71 1.43
N ILE A 90 -15.49 4.46 2.72
CA ILE A 90 -14.73 5.37 3.59
C ILE A 90 -13.29 5.50 3.07
N ASN A 91 -12.64 4.39 2.73
CA ASN A 91 -11.29 4.39 2.18
C ASN A 91 -11.21 5.15 0.86
N ALA A 92 -12.19 4.95 -0.03
CA ALA A 92 -12.28 5.66 -1.30
C ALA A 92 -12.45 7.17 -1.11
N ALA A 93 -13.32 7.60 -0.21
CA ALA A 93 -13.52 9.00 0.10
C ALA A 93 -12.24 9.66 0.66
N MET A 94 -11.55 9.00 1.59
CA MET A 94 -10.31 9.48 2.17
C MET A 94 -9.19 9.52 1.13
N THR A 95 -9.07 8.49 0.30
CA THR A 95 -8.06 8.46 -0.78
C THR A 95 -8.31 9.58 -1.80
N LEU A 96 -9.58 9.82 -2.16
CA LEU A 96 -9.94 10.93 -3.06
C LEU A 96 -9.54 12.28 -2.48
N LEU A 97 -9.86 12.52 -1.21
CA LEU A 97 -9.49 13.75 -0.51
C LEU A 97 -7.96 13.93 -0.49
N VAL A 98 -7.22 12.88 -0.15
CA VAL A 98 -5.75 12.91 -0.13
C VAL A 98 -5.17 13.13 -1.52
N CYS A 99 -5.74 12.54 -2.57
CA CYS A 99 -5.33 12.79 -3.95
C CYS A 99 -5.56 14.23 -4.38
N LEU A 100 -6.65 14.86 -3.95
CA LEU A 100 -6.91 16.29 -4.22
C LEU A 100 -5.86 17.17 -3.53
N VAL A 101 -5.56 16.90 -2.25
CA VAL A 101 -4.51 17.63 -1.52
C VAL A 101 -3.14 17.42 -2.16
N PHE A 102 -2.82 16.20 -2.58
CA PHE A 102 -1.57 15.90 -3.28
C PHE A 102 -1.47 16.64 -4.62
N ALA A 103 -2.53 16.66 -5.41
CA ALA A 103 -2.59 17.42 -6.67
C ALA A 103 -2.44 18.92 -6.44
N PHE A 104 -3.05 19.46 -5.38
CA PHE A 104 -2.88 20.83 -4.96
C PHE A 104 -1.42 21.14 -4.59
N CYS A 105 -0.78 20.27 -3.80
CA CYS A 105 0.63 20.41 -3.46
C CYS A 105 1.54 20.38 -4.71
N LEU A 106 1.26 19.50 -5.68
CA LEU A 106 1.98 19.45 -6.96
C LEU A 106 1.84 20.73 -7.80
N ALA A 107 0.71 21.42 -7.68
CA ALA A 107 0.47 22.68 -8.41
C ALA A 107 1.15 23.90 -7.76
N PHE A 108 1.15 23.95 -6.42
CA PHE A 108 1.53 25.17 -5.69
C PHE A 108 2.90 25.10 -5.02
N VAL A 109 3.48 23.90 -4.79
CA VAL A 109 4.78 23.78 -4.15
C VAL A 109 5.89 23.76 -5.22
N PRO A 110 6.76 24.81 -5.28
CA PRO A 110 7.80 24.90 -6.32
C PRO A 110 8.74 23.70 -6.34
N LYS A 111 9.09 23.17 -5.17
CA LYS A 111 9.98 22.01 -5.02
C LYS A 111 9.44 20.72 -5.64
N PHE A 112 8.11 20.59 -5.76
CA PHE A 112 7.48 19.44 -6.41
C PHE A 112 7.38 19.64 -7.92
N GLN A 113 7.45 20.88 -8.39
CA GLN A 113 7.42 21.21 -9.82
C GLN A 113 8.73 20.83 -10.52
N ASP A 114 9.87 20.91 -9.85
CA ASP A 114 11.19 20.55 -10.38
C ASP A 114 11.23 19.07 -10.81
N ASP A 115 10.62 18.18 -10.03
CA ASP A 115 10.57 16.74 -10.26
C ASP A 115 9.14 16.22 -10.47
N ARG A 116 8.28 17.02 -11.11
CA ARG A 116 6.84 16.76 -11.26
C ARG A 116 6.51 15.39 -11.84
N ALA A 117 7.26 14.95 -12.85
CA ALA A 117 7.09 13.64 -13.47
C ALA A 117 7.33 12.50 -12.45
N LEU A 118 8.36 12.64 -11.62
CA LEU A 118 8.70 11.68 -10.58
C LEU A 118 7.58 11.57 -9.52
N PHE A 119 7.07 12.73 -9.05
CA PHE A 119 5.95 12.76 -8.10
C PHE A 119 4.66 12.20 -8.69
N LEU A 120 4.38 12.42 -9.97
CA LEU A 120 3.22 11.84 -10.64
C LEU A 120 3.31 10.30 -10.72
N VAL A 121 4.48 9.78 -11.11
CA VAL A 121 4.72 8.33 -11.16
C VAL A 121 4.59 7.71 -9.77
N CYS A 122 5.22 8.30 -8.76
CA CYS A 122 5.08 7.84 -7.37
C CYS A 122 3.63 7.98 -6.87
N GLY A 123 2.92 9.03 -7.26
CA GLY A 123 1.52 9.30 -6.89
C GLY A 123 0.54 8.24 -7.39
N ILE A 124 0.85 7.54 -8.48
CA ILE A 124 0.05 6.40 -8.96
C ILE A 124 -0.08 5.31 -7.86
N SER A 125 0.91 5.16 -7.00
CA SER A 125 0.86 4.21 -5.89
C SER A 125 -0.27 4.50 -4.88
N LEU A 126 -0.72 5.77 -4.75
CA LEU A 126 -1.89 6.14 -3.95
C LEU A 126 -3.17 5.46 -4.47
N LEU A 127 -3.34 5.43 -5.79
CA LEU A 127 -4.49 4.78 -6.42
C LEU A 127 -4.42 3.26 -6.28
N PHE A 128 -3.23 2.67 -6.44
CA PHE A 128 -3.04 1.23 -6.24
C PHE A 128 -3.27 0.82 -4.78
N ASN A 129 -2.97 1.68 -3.82
CA ASN A 129 -3.27 1.41 -2.41
C ASN A 129 -4.78 1.28 -2.14
N LEU A 130 -5.61 2.05 -2.86
CA LEU A 130 -7.06 1.94 -2.76
C LEU A 130 -7.57 0.58 -3.29
N VAL A 131 -7.03 0.13 -4.42
CA VAL A 131 -7.45 -1.13 -5.06
C VAL A 131 -6.88 -2.35 -4.34
N GLY A 132 -5.72 -2.21 -3.71
CA GLY A 132 -5.02 -3.27 -2.99
C GLY A 132 -5.69 -3.60 -1.65
N MET A 133 -6.83 -4.29 -1.66
CA MET A 133 -7.58 -4.70 -0.46
C MET A 133 -6.86 -5.81 0.35
N GLU A 134 -5.55 -5.63 0.58
CA GLU A 134 -4.70 -6.59 1.30
C GLU A 134 -5.25 -6.94 2.69
N TRP A 135 -5.87 -5.97 3.36
CA TRP A 135 -6.50 -6.16 4.66
C TRP A 135 -7.68 -7.15 4.62
N LEU A 136 -8.40 -7.23 3.49
CA LEU A 136 -9.51 -8.18 3.32
C LEU A 136 -8.99 -9.61 3.23
N TYR A 137 -7.93 -9.84 2.46
CA TYR A 137 -7.30 -11.17 2.37
C TYR A 137 -6.73 -11.63 3.71
N LYS A 138 -6.14 -10.69 4.47
CA LYS A 138 -5.66 -10.96 5.84
C LYS A 138 -6.80 -11.28 6.81
N ALA A 139 -7.95 -10.59 6.69
CA ALA A 139 -9.13 -10.85 7.53
C ALA A 139 -9.74 -12.23 7.28
N LEU A 140 -9.74 -12.67 6.02
CA LEU A 140 -10.29 -13.98 5.62
C LEU A 140 -9.28 -15.12 5.75
N GLU A 141 -8.03 -14.85 6.18
CA GLU A 141 -6.93 -15.82 6.23
C GLU A 141 -6.72 -16.55 4.89
N GLN A 142 -7.03 -15.88 3.79
CA GLN A 142 -6.84 -16.39 2.44
C GLN A 142 -5.50 -15.85 1.90
N TYR A 143 -4.44 -16.61 2.15
CA TYR A 143 -3.11 -16.37 1.58
C TYR A 143 -2.84 -17.38 0.47
#